data_545ec3e01c496b94fe778c7d1de810f1
#
_entry.id   545ec3e01c496b94fe778c7d1de810f1
#
_cell.length_a   1.000
_cell.length_b   1.000
_cell.length_c   1.000
_cell.angle_alpha   90.00
_cell.angle_beta   90.00
_cell.angle_gamma   90.00
#
_symmetry.space_group_name_H-M   'P 1'
#
loop_
_entity.id
_entity.type
_entity.pdbx_description
1 polymer ?
#
loop_
_entity_poly.entity_id
_entity_poly.type
_entity_poly.pdbx_seq_one_letter_code
_entity_poly.pdbx_strand_id
1 'polypeptide(L)'
;VPGNVSDSNSVSWDQDTMDPVKLAASNAFFENVQKGDGSVDGLIDSLGNIAGAVGENSGDVKQGVAGALAKAATGGSILTRATGKIINPNMELLFKGPSMRTFQLAWKMSPRDYEESEMIKKIIRMFKQSMAVKRTESQVFLKSPNTYKLRYLTARGKEHSFLPKIKECALVGCSINYTPDGNYQTYENSSMVAYQMSLSFNELEPIYHDDYTKLDQDRDESVGF
;
A
#
# COMPACT_ATOMS: atom_id res chain seq x y z
N VAL A 1 23.84 13.51 -4.75
CA VAL A 1 22.64 13.34 -3.91
C VAL A 1 21.46 13.79 -4.73
N PRO A 2 20.32 13.07 -4.73
CA PRO A 2 19.11 13.52 -5.39
C PRO A 2 18.62 14.85 -4.81
N GLY A 3 17.94 15.65 -5.61
CA GLY A 3 17.47 16.98 -5.19
C GLY A 3 16.35 16.97 -4.16
N ASN A 4 15.66 15.84 -4.00
CA ASN A 4 14.62 15.64 -3.00
C ASN A 4 14.83 14.28 -2.33
N VAL A 5 15.03 14.31 -1.01
CA VAL A 5 15.07 13.12 -0.17
C VAL A 5 13.92 13.24 0.82
N SER A 6 12.91 12.42 0.67
CA SER A 6 11.76 12.39 1.56
C SER A 6 11.51 10.96 2.03
N ASP A 7 11.06 10.83 3.26
CA ASP A 7 10.60 9.57 3.85
C ASP A 7 9.15 9.70 4.27
N SER A 8 8.39 8.63 4.09
CA SER A 8 6.97 8.60 4.42
C SER A 8 6.58 7.21 4.88
N ASN A 9 6.28 7.09 6.16
CA ASN A 9 5.74 5.88 6.75
C ASN A 9 4.23 6.00 6.85
N SER A 10 3.52 4.99 6.41
CA SER A 10 2.07 4.94 6.49
C SER A 10 1.58 3.57 6.92
N VAL A 11 0.44 3.58 7.56
CA VAL A 11 -0.26 2.38 8.02
C VAL A 11 -1.69 2.49 7.53
N SER A 12 -2.22 1.41 7.00
CA SER A 12 -3.57 1.41 6.44
C SER A 12 -4.60 1.19 7.55
N TRP A 13 -5.42 2.21 7.75
CA TRP A 13 -6.63 2.15 8.57
C TRP A 13 -7.82 2.46 7.68
N ASP A 14 -8.88 1.72 7.81
CA ASP A 14 -10.08 1.91 7.02
C ASP A 14 -11.31 1.99 7.93
N GLN A 15 -12.27 2.82 7.51
CA GLN A 15 -13.54 2.89 8.20
C GLN A 15 -14.38 1.68 7.81
N ASP A 16 -14.70 0.83 8.77
CA ASP A 16 -15.62 -0.25 8.57
C ASP A 16 -16.97 0.12 9.19
N THR A 17 -18.04 -0.11 8.45
CA THR A 17 -19.40 0.06 8.92
C THR A 17 -19.93 -1.31 9.33
N MET A 18 -19.95 -1.57 10.62
CA MET A 18 -20.60 -2.79 11.10
C MET A 18 -22.11 -2.65 10.98
N ASP A 19 -22.67 -3.38 10.04
CA ASP A 19 -24.11 -3.62 9.99
C ASP A 19 -24.50 -4.43 11.26
N PRO A 20 -25.40 -3.93 12.12
CA PRO A 20 -25.78 -4.62 13.35
C PRO A 20 -26.24 -6.07 13.13
N VAL A 21 -26.80 -6.36 11.97
CA VAL A 21 -27.21 -7.72 11.59
C VAL A 21 -26.01 -8.61 11.30
N LYS A 22 -24.98 -8.08 10.62
CA LYS A 22 -23.74 -8.82 10.39
C LYS A 22 -22.99 -9.07 11.68
N LEU A 23 -23.00 -8.09 12.61
CA LEU A 23 -22.40 -8.25 13.92
C LEU A 23 -23.10 -9.35 14.74
N ALA A 24 -24.45 -9.34 14.78
CA ALA A 24 -25.20 -10.38 15.45
C ALA A 24 -24.97 -11.76 14.82
N ALA A 25 -24.93 -11.84 13.51
CA ALA A 25 -24.64 -13.09 12.78
C ALA A 25 -23.20 -13.58 13.03
N SER A 26 -22.21 -12.69 13.07
CA SER A 26 -20.82 -13.07 13.36
C SER A 26 -20.65 -13.54 14.79
N ASN A 27 -21.28 -12.88 15.78
CA ASN A 27 -21.22 -13.30 17.16
C ASN A 27 -21.87 -14.67 17.35
N ALA A 28 -23.03 -14.95 16.75
CA ALA A 28 -23.66 -16.25 16.75
C ALA A 28 -22.78 -17.34 16.12
N PHE A 29 -22.07 -16.99 15.03
CA PHE A 29 -21.11 -17.89 14.42
C PHE A 29 -19.94 -18.22 15.34
N PHE A 30 -19.33 -17.21 15.97
CA PHE A 30 -18.21 -17.41 16.92
C PHE A 30 -18.63 -18.20 18.14
N GLU A 31 -19.81 -17.95 18.71
CA GLU A 31 -20.34 -18.74 19.83
C GLU A 31 -20.55 -20.21 19.44
N ASN A 32 -21.03 -20.48 18.25
CA ASN A 32 -21.24 -21.84 17.74
C ASN A 32 -19.92 -22.57 17.50
N VAL A 33 -18.94 -21.89 16.92
CA VAL A 33 -17.59 -22.44 16.72
C VAL A 33 -16.90 -22.74 18.07
N GLN A 34 -17.07 -21.86 19.07
CA GLN A 34 -16.55 -22.09 20.42
C GLN A 34 -17.22 -23.28 21.15
N LYS A 35 -18.48 -23.54 20.90
CA LYS A 35 -19.23 -24.67 21.45
C LYS A 35 -18.94 -26.00 20.73
N GLY A 36 -18.12 -25.98 19.67
CA GLY A 36 -17.69 -27.19 18.96
C GLY A 36 -18.70 -27.72 17.94
N ASP A 37 -19.81 -27.04 17.72
CA ASP A 37 -20.81 -27.41 16.73
C ASP A 37 -20.71 -26.48 15.50
N GLY A 38 -19.81 -26.82 14.61
CA GLY A 38 -19.62 -26.09 13.34
C GLY A 38 -20.65 -26.43 12.25
N SER A 39 -21.82 -26.97 12.60
CA SER A 39 -22.85 -27.33 11.64
C SER A 39 -23.64 -26.12 11.14
N VAL A 40 -24.06 -26.16 9.87
CA VAL A 40 -24.90 -25.11 9.25
C VAL A 40 -26.27 -25.02 9.94
N ASP A 41 -26.77 -26.13 10.48
CA ASP A 41 -28.04 -26.21 11.19
C ASP A 41 -27.97 -25.46 12.54
N GLY A 42 -26.86 -25.54 13.26
CA GLY A 42 -26.64 -24.76 14.48
C GLY A 42 -26.54 -23.24 14.23
N LEU A 43 -26.09 -22.84 13.05
CA LEU A 43 -26.12 -21.42 12.62
C LEU A 43 -27.53 -20.92 12.36
N ILE A 44 -28.36 -21.72 11.72
CA ILE A 44 -29.76 -21.37 11.41
C ILE A 44 -30.56 -21.27 12.71
N ASP A 45 -30.35 -22.17 13.67
CA ASP A 45 -31.02 -22.13 14.98
C ASP A 45 -30.59 -20.91 15.81
N SER A 46 -29.31 -20.56 15.82
CA SER A 46 -28.84 -19.37 16.55
C SER A 46 -29.33 -18.06 15.93
N LEU A 47 -29.44 -17.98 14.61
CA LEU A 47 -30.06 -16.84 13.91
C LEU A 47 -31.56 -16.78 14.17
N GLY A 48 -32.24 -17.92 14.22
CA GLY A 48 -33.66 -18.04 14.58
C GLY A 48 -33.94 -17.61 16.01
N ASN A 49 -33.08 -17.95 16.95
CA ASN A 49 -33.18 -17.53 18.34
C ASN A 49 -32.95 -16.01 18.53
N ILE A 50 -32.02 -15.40 17.76
CA ILE A 50 -31.84 -13.94 17.76
C ILE A 50 -33.06 -13.23 17.20
N ALA A 51 -33.66 -13.74 16.13
CA ALA A 51 -34.89 -13.22 15.59
C ALA A 51 -36.10 -13.40 16.55
N GLY A 52 -36.14 -14.51 17.30
CA GLY A 52 -37.14 -14.80 18.32
C GLY A 52 -36.99 -13.98 19.62
N ALA A 53 -35.77 -13.80 20.10
CA ALA A 53 -35.47 -12.99 21.31
C ALA A 53 -35.75 -11.49 21.10
N VAL A 54 -35.68 -11.01 19.86
CA VAL A 54 -36.05 -9.65 19.46
C VAL A 54 -37.57 -9.47 19.38
N GLY A 55 -38.34 -10.57 19.51
CA GLY A 55 -39.73 -10.69 19.08
C GLY A 55 -40.81 -10.25 20.09
N GLU A 56 -40.54 -10.05 21.39
CA GLU A 56 -41.69 -9.96 22.29
C GLU A 56 -42.04 -8.58 22.85
N ASN A 57 -41.22 -7.53 22.74
CA ASN A 57 -41.62 -6.29 23.48
C ASN A 57 -41.29 -4.93 22.86
N SER A 58 -40.92 -4.79 21.61
CA SER A 58 -40.79 -3.44 21.02
C SER A 58 -41.04 -3.42 19.51
N GLY A 59 -42.09 -2.68 19.11
CA GLY A 59 -42.44 -2.45 17.71
C GLY A 59 -41.29 -1.88 16.87
N ASP A 60 -40.39 -1.10 17.49
CA ASP A 60 -39.21 -0.51 16.85
C ASP A 60 -38.12 -1.54 16.46
N VAL A 61 -38.00 -2.61 17.25
CA VAL A 61 -36.99 -3.65 17.00
C VAL A 61 -37.46 -4.60 15.90
N LYS A 62 -38.76 -4.92 15.85
CA LYS A 62 -39.34 -5.70 14.72
C LYS A 62 -39.20 -4.96 13.39
N GLN A 63 -39.41 -3.65 13.38
CA GLN A 63 -39.16 -2.81 12.21
C GLN A 63 -37.67 -2.75 11.85
N GLY A 64 -36.77 -2.74 12.84
CA GLY A 64 -35.33 -2.77 12.64
C GLY A 64 -34.83 -4.04 11.98
N VAL A 65 -35.29 -5.20 12.46
CA VAL A 65 -34.90 -6.52 11.90
C VAL A 65 -35.51 -6.75 10.52
N ALA A 66 -36.79 -6.42 10.36
CA ALA A 66 -37.46 -6.49 9.04
C ALA A 66 -36.80 -5.52 8.03
N GLY A 67 -36.40 -4.34 8.49
CA GLY A 67 -35.68 -3.36 7.69
C GLY A 67 -34.25 -3.82 7.32
N ALA A 68 -33.56 -4.51 8.23
CA ALA A 68 -32.23 -5.04 7.98
C ALA A 68 -32.26 -6.22 6.98
N LEU A 69 -33.26 -7.09 7.09
CA LEU A 69 -33.52 -8.17 6.11
C LEU A 69 -33.92 -7.60 4.74
N ALA A 70 -34.78 -6.58 4.71
CA ALA A 70 -35.15 -5.89 3.47
C ALA A 70 -33.94 -5.16 2.86
N LYS A 71 -33.03 -4.59 3.68
CA LYS A 71 -31.80 -3.96 3.22
C LYS A 71 -30.82 -4.98 2.62
N ALA A 72 -30.70 -6.15 3.25
CA ALA A 72 -29.88 -7.24 2.71
C ALA A 72 -30.42 -7.76 1.36
N ALA A 73 -31.75 -7.81 1.23
CA ALA A 73 -32.41 -8.27 0.00
C ALA A 73 -32.45 -7.20 -1.13
N THR A 74 -32.47 -5.91 -0.80
CA THR A 74 -32.74 -4.82 -1.77
C THR A 74 -31.65 -3.75 -1.91
N GLY A 75 -30.49 -3.92 -1.25
CA GLY A 75 -29.39 -2.96 -1.34
C GLY A 75 -29.59 -1.64 -0.58
N GLY A 76 -30.48 -1.60 0.40
CA GLY A 76 -30.50 -0.58 1.45
C GLY A 76 -31.09 0.80 1.13
N SER A 77 -31.42 1.11 -0.12
CA SER A 77 -31.84 2.47 -0.50
C SER A 77 -33.35 2.72 -0.35
N ILE A 78 -34.18 1.67 -0.29
CA ILE A 78 -35.63 1.79 -0.32
C ILE A 78 -36.18 2.23 1.05
N LEU A 79 -35.65 1.69 2.15
CA LEU A 79 -36.08 2.03 3.51
C LEU A 79 -35.78 3.49 3.85
N THR A 80 -34.62 3.96 3.47
CA THR A 80 -34.18 5.37 3.69
C THR A 80 -35.08 6.34 2.92
N ARG A 81 -35.48 5.99 1.71
CA ARG A 81 -36.39 6.83 0.90
C ARG A 81 -37.81 6.85 1.44
N ALA A 82 -38.28 5.74 2.00
CA ALA A 82 -39.65 5.63 2.50
C ALA A 82 -39.84 6.24 3.89
N THR A 83 -38.84 6.14 4.78
CA THR A 83 -38.96 6.50 6.19
C THR A 83 -38.08 7.68 6.63
N GLY A 84 -37.12 8.11 5.80
CA GLY A 84 -36.14 9.12 6.14
C GLY A 84 -35.17 8.72 7.26
N LYS A 85 -35.24 7.47 7.73
CA LYS A 85 -34.39 6.95 8.82
C LYS A 85 -33.30 6.09 8.24
N ILE A 86 -32.07 6.29 8.72
CA ILE A 86 -30.89 5.47 8.41
C ILE A 86 -30.56 4.65 9.64
N ILE A 87 -30.26 3.37 9.47
CA ILE A 87 -29.70 2.56 10.55
C ILE A 87 -28.34 3.17 10.89
N ASN A 88 -28.10 3.48 12.18
CA ASN A 88 -26.83 4.05 12.63
C ASN A 88 -25.69 3.10 12.26
N PRO A 89 -24.82 3.45 11.28
CA PRO A 89 -23.66 2.65 11.00
C PRO A 89 -22.69 2.88 12.16
N ASN A 90 -22.47 1.88 12.98
CA ASN A 90 -21.43 1.91 13.98
C ASN A 90 -20.09 1.96 13.22
N MET A 91 -19.56 3.18 13.02
CA MET A 91 -18.34 3.40 12.27
C MET A 91 -17.15 3.25 13.19
N GLU A 92 -16.32 2.27 12.91
CA GLU A 92 -15.08 2.01 13.62
C GLU A 92 -13.90 2.11 12.66
N LEU A 93 -12.78 2.60 13.16
CA LEU A 93 -11.54 2.65 12.41
C LEU A 93 -10.77 1.33 12.66
N LEU A 94 -10.74 0.46 11.66
CA LEU A 94 -10.08 -0.84 11.77
C LEU A 94 -8.72 -0.82 11.07
N PHE A 95 -7.74 -1.41 11.75
CA PHE A 95 -6.42 -1.64 11.19
C PHE A 95 -6.48 -2.66 10.06
N LYS A 96 -6.04 -2.28 8.86
CA LYS A 96 -6.02 -3.15 7.68
C LYS A 96 -4.66 -3.81 7.45
N GLY A 97 -3.60 -3.14 7.87
CA GLY A 97 -2.25 -3.70 7.72
C GLY A 97 -1.17 -2.64 7.53
N PRO A 98 0.10 -3.06 7.49
CA PRO A 98 1.21 -2.18 7.17
C PRO A 98 1.17 -1.83 5.68
N SER A 99 1.67 -0.64 5.35
CA SER A 99 1.89 -0.20 3.96
C SER A 99 3.36 -0.32 3.61
N MET A 100 3.64 -0.59 2.34
CA MET A 100 5.01 -0.55 1.82
C MET A 100 5.40 0.89 1.54
N ARG A 101 6.64 1.26 1.86
CA ARG A 101 7.16 2.59 1.58
C ARG A 101 7.55 2.72 0.11
N THR A 102 7.36 3.92 -0.40
CA THR A 102 7.73 4.28 -1.76
C THR A 102 8.73 5.44 -1.72
N PHE A 103 9.78 5.36 -2.52
CA PHE A 103 10.80 6.39 -2.62
C PHE A 103 10.89 6.91 -4.03
N GLN A 104 10.88 8.24 -4.16
CA GLN A 104 11.08 8.90 -5.44
C GLN A 104 12.38 9.69 -5.40
N LEU A 105 13.28 9.35 -6.29
CA LEU A 105 14.58 9.98 -6.40
C LEU A 105 14.69 10.65 -7.78
N ALA A 106 15.04 11.93 -7.80
CA ALA A 106 15.16 12.67 -9.03
C ALA A 106 16.54 13.34 -9.14
N TRP A 107 17.12 13.26 -10.33
CA TRP A 107 18.39 13.91 -10.66
C TRP A 107 18.25 14.72 -11.93
N LYS A 108 18.77 15.93 -11.91
CA LYS A 108 19.02 16.73 -13.13
C LYS A 108 20.50 16.57 -13.49
N MET A 109 20.77 16.16 -14.72
CA MET A 109 22.09 15.91 -15.24
C MET A 109 22.30 16.76 -16.48
N SER A 110 23.37 17.55 -16.49
CA SER A 110 23.74 18.41 -17.63
C SER A 110 25.19 18.08 -18.01
N PRO A 111 25.40 17.28 -19.05
CA PRO A 111 26.75 16.87 -19.47
C PRO A 111 27.54 18.09 -20.01
N ARG A 112 28.81 18.18 -19.66
CA ARG A 112 29.71 19.23 -20.10
C ARG A 112 30.46 18.84 -21.36
N ASP A 113 30.65 17.54 -21.57
CA ASP A 113 31.35 16.98 -22.71
C ASP A 113 30.67 15.71 -23.25
N TYR A 114 31.22 15.16 -24.33
CA TYR A 114 30.70 13.96 -24.98
C TYR A 114 30.79 12.72 -24.09
N GLU A 115 31.87 12.59 -23.34
CA GLU A 115 32.10 11.43 -22.47
C GLU A 115 31.07 11.38 -21.33
N GLU A 116 30.78 12.52 -20.70
CA GLU A 116 29.71 12.64 -19.71
C GLU A 116 28.33 12.28 -20.29
N SER A 117 28.06 12.71 -21.54
CA SER A 117 26.79 12.39 -22.20
C SER A 117 26.64 10.89 -22.48
N GLU A 118 27.70 10.25 -22.97
CA GLU A 118 27.69 8.78 -23.14
C GLU A 118 27.56 8.04 -21.79
N MET A 119 28.13 8.57 -20.72
CA MET A 119 27.96 8.01 -19.38
C MET A 119 26.51 8.10 -18.91
N ILE A 120 25.86 9.25 -19.08
CA ILE A 120 24.43 9.44 -18.75
C ILE A 120 23.57 8.45 -19.53
N LYS A 121 23.82 8.29 -20.82
CA LYS A 121 23.12 7.34 -21.69
C LYS A 121 23.28 5.90 -21.17
N LYS A 122 24.49 5.49 -20.75
CA LYS A 122 24.75 4.18 -20.15
C LYS A 122 23.98 3.99 -18.84
N ILE A 123 23.96 5.00 -17.96
CA ILE A 123 23.22 4.97 -16.70
C ILE A 123 21.71 4.78 -16.95
N ILE A 124 21.12 5.59 -17.83
CA ILE A 124 19.70 5.47 -18.20
C ILE A 124 19.39 4.07 -18.74
N ARG A 125 20.24 3.57 -19.64
CA ARG A 125 20.07 2.23 -20.21
C ARG A 125 20.16 1.14 -19.16
N MET A 126 21.09 1.24 -18.22
CA MET A 126 21.27 0.29 -17.12
C MET A 126 20.03 0.18 -16.26
N PHE A 127 19.43 1.30 -15.85
CA PHE A 127 18.19 1.29 -15.06
C PHE A 127 17.03 0.70 -15.85
N LYS A 128 16.81 1.12 -17.09
CA LYS A 128 15.76 0.58 -17.95
C LYS A 128 15.92 -0.93 -18.20
N GLN A 129 17.15 -1.38 -18.40
CA GLN A 129 17.45 -2.81 -18.65
C GLN A 129 17.24 -3.64 -17.39
N SER A 130 17.64 -3.14 -16.22
CA SER A 130 17.56 -3.87 -14.97
C SER A 130 16.14 -3.97 -14.42
N MET A 131 15.24 -3.01 -14.74
CA MET A 131 13.83 -3.08 -14.42
C MET A 131 13.01 -3.91 -15.41
N ALA A 132 13.57 -4.27 -16.55
CA ALA A 132 12.86 -5.03 -17.57
C ALA A 132 12.73 -6.50 -17.16
N VAL A 133 11.56 -7.06 -17.41
CA VAL A 133 11.26 -8.48 -17.18
C VAL A 133 12.04 -9.36 -18.15
N LYS A 134 12.67 -10.40 -17.65
CA LYS A 134 13.41 -11.36 -18.46
C LYS A 134 12.51 -12.51 -18.89
N ARG A 135 12.57 -12.88 -20.17
CA ARG A 135 11.90 -14.09 -20.69
C ARG A 135 12.74 -15.32 -20.36
N THR A 136 12.09 -16.42 -20.00
CA THR A 136 12.75 -17.74 -19.93
C THR A 136 12.86 -18.34 -21.33
N GLU A 137 13.72 -19.31 -21.51
CA GLU A 137 13.91 -20.01 -22.79
C GLU A 137 12.60 -20.64 -23.30
N SER A 138 11.76 -21.16 -22.41
CA SER A 138 10.46 -21.73 -22.75
C SER A 138 9.40 -20.72 -23.15
N GLN A 139 9.64 -19.41 -22.96
CA GLN A 139 8.71 -18.29 -23.21
C GLN A 139 7.37 -18.36 -22.42
N VAL A 140 7.15 -19.42 -21.67
CA VAL A 140 5.93 -19.64 -20.87
C VAL A 140 6.01 -18.89 -19.53
N PHE A 141 7.22 -18.76 -18.96
CA PHE A 141 7.44 -18.11 -17.68
C PHE A 141 8.25 -16.82 -17.85
N LEU A 142 7.97 -15.87 -16.97
CA LEU A 142 8.74 -14.64 -16.85
C LEU A 142 9.56 -14.68 -15.56
N LYS A 143 10.79 -14.19 -15.64
CA LYS A 143 11.66 -14.05 -14.47
C LYS A 143 11.56 -12.60 -13.95
N SER A 144 11.44 -12.44 -12.65
CA SER A 144 11.38 -11.12 -12.00
C SER A 144 12.58 -10.23 -12.39
N PRO A 145 12.38 -8.90 -12.44
CA PRO A 145 13.45 -7.94 -12.58
C PRO A 145 14.46 -8.01 -11.43
N ASN A 146 15.52 -7.23 -11.54
CA ASN A 146 16.50 -7.11 -10.47
C ASN A 146 15.92 -6.29 -9.31
N THR A 147 16.32 -6.63 -8.08
CA THR A 147 16.07 -5.86 -6.87
C THR A 147 17.24 -4.91 -6.58
N TYR A 148 17.01 -3.91 -5.74
CA TYR A 148 17.97 -2.85 -5.44
C TYR A 148 18.12 -2.68 -3.93
N LYS A 149 19.35 -2.42 -3.50
CA LYS A 149 19.67 -1.96 -2.14
C LYS A 149 20.14 -0.52 -2.23
N LEU A 150 19.33 0.39 -1.69
CA LEU A 150 19.62 1.82 -1.68
C LEU A 150 20.27 2.19 -0.34
N ARG A 151 21.35 2.98 -0.39
CA ARG A 151 22.04 3.48 0.79
C ARG A 151 22.42 4.94 0.60
N TYR A 152 22.17 5.74 1.61
CA TYR A 152 22.69 7.10 1.66
C TYR A 152 24.08 7.08 2.30
N LEU A 153 25.07 7.53 1.55
CA LEU A 153 26.46 7.55 2.01
C LEU A 153 26.90 8.98 2.28
N THR A 154 27.69 9.13 3.35
CA THR A 154 28.44 10.37 3.63
C THR A 154 29.61 10.51 2.66
N ALA A 155 30.23 11.69 2.61
CA ALA A 155 31.45 11.94 1.80
C ALA A 155 32.62 10.99 2.16
N ARG A 156 32.61 10.38 3.33
CA ARG A 156 33.61 9.41 3.79
C ARG A 156 33.24 7.95 3.49
N GLY A 157 32.16 7.70 2.74
CA GLY A 157 31.70 6.36 2.36
C GLY A 157 30.99 5.58 3.47
N LYS A 158 30.73 6.20 4.64
CA LYS A 158 29.91 5.60 5.69
C LYS A 158 28.43 5.86 5.44
N GLU A 159 27.55 5.00 5.91
CA GLU A 159 26.11 5.26 5.89
C GLU A 159 25.75 6.51 6.70
N HIS A 160 24.75 7.21 6.22
CA HIS A 160 24.31 8.47 6.81
C HIS A 160 23.34 8.19 7.96
N SER A 161 23.70 8.53 9.20
CA SER A 161 22.89 8.22 10.39
C SER A 161 21.61 9.05 10.54
N PHE A 162 21.53 10.22 9.90
CA PHE A 162 20.35 11.09 9.95
C PHE A 162 19.37 10.90 8.77
N LEU A 163 19.63 9.95 7.89
CA LEU A 163 18.72 9.62 6.80
C LEU A 163 18.13 8.23 7.01
N PRO A 164 16.90 8.01 6.52
CA PRO A 164 16.24 6.72 6.68
C PRO A 164 17.02 5.61 5.99
N LYS A 165 17.08 4.47 6.61
CA LYS A 165 17.53 3.22 5.96
C LYS A 165 16.43 2.69 5.09
N ILE A 166 16.80 2.09 3.98
CA ILE A 166 15.87 1.57 2.97
C ILE A 166 16.11 0.07 2.85
N LYS A 167 15.04 -0.72 3.00
CA LYS A 167 15.06 -2.17 2.76
C LYS A 167 15.30 -2.48 1.28
N GLU A 168 15.31 -3.74 0.94
CA GLU A 168 15.41 -4.15 -0.46
C GLU A 168 14.20 -3.68 -1.25
N CYS A 169 14.44 -3.06 -2.41
CA CYS A 169 13.44 -2.38 -3.22
C CYS A 169 13.36 -2.96 -4.63
N ALA A 170 12.18 -2.84 -5.21
CA ALA A 170 11.95 -2.97 -6.64
C ALA A 170 11.90 -1.60 -7.30
N LEU A 171 12.51 -1.44 -8.47
CA LEU A 171 12.35 -0.25 -9.31
C LEU A 171 11.05 -0.40 -10.10
N VAL A 172 10.03 0.37 -9.72
CA VAL A 172 8.69 0.31 -10.33
C VAL A 172 8.49 1.37 -11.41
N GLY A 173 9.30 2.42 -11.41
CA GLY A 173 9.20 3.49 -12.40
C GLY A 173 10.56 4.11 -12.73
N CYS A 174 10.81 4.31 -14.02
CA CYS A 174 11.97 5.04 -14.54
C CYS A 174 11.49 6.02 -15.62
N SER A 175 11.41 7.29 -15.29
CA SER A 175 10.98 8.36 -16.18
C SER A 175 12.17 9.25 -16.52
N ILE A 176 12.35 9.53 -17.81
CA ILE A 176 13.41 10.39 -18.31
C ILE A 176 12.77 11.54 -19.09
N ASN A 177 13.03 12.77 -18.65
CA ASN A 177 12.69 13.96 -19.38
C ASN A 177 13.95 14.49 -20.07
N TYR A 178 13.90 14.58 -21.40
CA TYR A 178 15.01 15.06 -22.25
C TYR A 178 14.97 16.58 -22.49
N THR A 179 13.94 17.24 -22.02
CA THR A 179 13.75 18.70 -22.14
C THR A 179 13.33 19.31 -20.81
N PRO A 180 14.13 19.13 -19.72
CA PRO A 180 13.72 19.58 -18.38
C PRO A 180 13.57 21.09 -18.26
N ASP A 181 14.20 21.86 -19.14
CA ASP A 181 14.16 23.32 -19.17
C ASP A 181 13.10 23.88 -20.15
N GLY A 182 12.23 23.01 -20.69
CA GLY A 182 11.15 23.41 -21.59
C GLY A 182 11.56 23.60 -23.06
N ASN A 183 12.85 23.59 -23.37
CA ASN A 183 13.38 23.81 -24.72
C ASN A 183 14.10 22.55 -25.22
N TYR A 184 13.86 22.19 -26.48
CA TYR A 184 14.63 21.15 -27.14
C TYR A 184 15.97 21.71 -27.62
N GLN A 185 17.06 21.27 -26.98
CA GLN A 185 18.42 21.72 -27.30
C GLN A 185 19.36 20.50 -27.34
N THR A 186 20.15 20.43 -28.41
CA THR A 186 21.17 19.40 -28.59
C THR A 186 22.51 20.00 -28.92
N TYR A 187 23.56 19.32 -28.57
CA TYR A 187 24.91 19.59 -29.07
C TYR A 187 25.05 19.13 -30.54
N GLU A 188 26.13 19.49 -31.21
CA GLU A 188 26.43 19.10 -32.62
C GLU A 188 26.44 17.59 -32.82
N ASN A 189 26.82 16.82 -31.79
CA ASN A 189 26.85 15.36 -31.76
C ASN A 189 25.48 14.72 -31.46
N SER A 190 24.39 15.48 -31.50
CA SER A 190 23.01 15.05 -31.19
C SER A 190 22.78 14.65 -29.74
N SER A 191 23.69 14.89 -28.82
CA SER A 191 23.44 14.65 -27.38
C SER A 191 22.61 15.79 -26.79
N MET A 192 21.75 15.47 -25.83
CA MET A 192 20.90 16.46 -25.16
C MET A 192 21.72 17.28 -24.17
N VAL A 193 21.39 18.57 -24.05
CA VAL A 193 22.05 19.51 -23.12
C VAL A 193 21.70 19.21 -21.67
N ALA A 194 20.49 18.71 -21.42
CA ALA A 194 20.05 18.36 -20.06
C ALA A 194 19.15 17.12 -20.07
N TYR A 195 19.23 16.39 -18.98
CA TYR A 195 18.36 15.24 -18.69
C TYR A 195 17.81 15.36 -17.28
N GLN A 196 16.56 15.01 -17.09
CA GLN A 196 16.01 14.79 -15.76
C GLN A 196 15.56 13.34 -15.66
N MET A 197 16.16 12.61 -14.74
CA MET A 197 15.82 11.21 -14.46
C MET A 197 15.09 11.14 -13.14
N SER A 198 13.92 10.50 -13.13
CA SER A 198 13.13 10.24 -11.95
C SER A 198 12.94 8.72 -11.81
N LEU A 199 13.33 8.18 -10.66
CA LEU A 199 13.23 6.77 -10.33
C LEU A 199 12.26 6.61 -9.17
N SER A 200 11.33 5.66 -9.30
CA SER A 200 10.38 5.30 -8.24
C SER A 200 10.67 3.88 -7.76
N PHE A 201 10.94 3.75 -6.48
CA PHE A 201 11.24 2.48 -5.81
C PHE A 201 10.14 2.15 -4.81
N ASN A 202 9.77 0.87 -4.74
CA ASN A 202 8.91 0.34 -3.68
C ASN A 202 9.71 -0.68 -2.89
N GLU A 203 9.63 -0.64 -1.57
CA GLU A 203 10.15 -1.70 -0.73
C GLU A 203 9.38 -2.99 -0.95
N LEU A 204 10.08 -4.13 -0.83
CA LEU A 204 9.48 -5.45 -0.98
C LEU A 204 8.83 -5.94 0.31
N GLU A 205 9.23 -5.37 1.45
CA GLU A 205 8.74 -5.71 2.78
C GLU A 205 8.35 -4.45 3.54
N PRO A 206 7.25 -4.47 4.31
CA PRO A 206 6.91 -3.37 5.19
C PRO A 206 7.89 -3.28 6.37
N ILE A 207 7.91 -2.14 7.05
CA ILE A 207 8.64 -1.98 8.30
C ILE A 207 7.77 -2.42 9.46
N TYR A 208 8.36 -3.18 10.37
CA TYR A 208 7.75 -3.62 11.60
C TYR A 208 8.41 -2.95 12.81
N HIS A 209 7.74 -2.96 13.95
CA HIS A 209 8.28 -2.44 15.21
C HIS A 209 9.63 -3.08 15.58
N ASP A 210 9.77 -4.39 15.31
CA ASP A 210 11.00 -5.12 15.62
C ASP A 210 12.22 -4.68 14.79
N ASP A 211 11.98 -4.05 13.64
CA ASP A 211 13.07 -3.53 12.81
C ASP A 211 13.75 -2.32 13.50
N TYR A 212 12.99 -1.52 14.25
CA TYR A 212 13.53 -0.41 15.05
C TYR A 212 14.24 -0.91 16.31
N THR A 213 13.71 -1.93 16.99
CA THR A 213 14.30 -2.44 18.25
C THR A 213 15.59 -3.21 18.05
N LYS A 214 15.80 -3.85 16.91
CA LYS A 214 17.07 -4.51 16.59
C LYS A 214 18.25 -3.54 16.50
N LEU A 215 17.99 -2.31 16.11
CA LEU A 215 19.02 -1.26 15.99
C LEU A 215 19.40 -0.64 17.33
N ASP A 216 18.48 -0.59 18.30
CA ASP A 216 18.77 -0.10 19.65
C ASP A 216 19.84 -0.94 20.37
N GLN A 217 20.01 -2.22 20.00
CA GLN A 217 21.05 -3.09 20.54
C GLN A 217 22.46 -2.73 20.01
N ASP A 218 22.55 -2.18 18.81
CA ASP A 218 23.82 -1.77 18.17
C ASP A 218 24.17 -0.29 18.41
N ARG A 219 23.44 0.45 19.25
CA ARG A 219 23.64 1.87 19.58
C ARG A 219 23.69 2.81 18.39
N ASP A 220 23.05 2.48 17.30
CA ASP A 220 22.94 3.37 16.16
C ASP A 220 21.65 4.17 16.29
N GLU A 221 21.72 5.36 16.87
CA GLU A 221 20.62 6.33 17.02
C GLU A 221 20.21 6.93 15.65
N SER A 222 20.03 6.09 14.64
CA SER A 222 19.60 6.56 13.33
C SER A 222 18.10 6.84 13.31
N VAL A 223 17.68 7.84 12.54
CA VAL A 223 16.25 8.21 12.37
C VAL A 223 15.44 7.10 11.67
N GLY A 224 16.10 6.20 10.93
CA GLY A 224 15.50 5.05 10.28
C GLY A 224 15.77 3.73 11.02
N PHE A 225 15.07 2.66 10.58
CA PHE A 225 15.36 1.31 11.11
C PHE A 225 16.74 0.83 10.69
#